data_371fea367e9f3e43fb6945b802b79b1a
#
_entry.id   371fea367e9f3e43fb6945b802b79b1a
#
_cell.length_a   1.000
_cell.length_b   1.000
_cell.length_c   1.000
_cell.angle_alpha   90.00
_cell.angle_beta   90.00
_cell.angle_gamma   90.00
#
_symmetry.space_group_name_H-M   'P 1'
#
loop_
_entity.id
_entity.type
_entity.pdbx_description
1 polymer ?
#
loop_
_entity_poly.entity_id
_entity_poly.type
_entity_poly.pdbx_seq_one_letter_code
_entity_poly.pdbx_strand_id
1 'polypeptide(L)'
;MEKIYTVDLSTGRIEHREYDIRREKLYGRGLAVALLAAETPLKTGRYAPENALVFAPGLFAGCRAPSAGRMTVLAKGGETSIQVCNVTGNMPQKLGSLNVCAVVIKGADRDGNAVLHIGEDGAELLHMPELGALYTDDLVTALKSRFGREAAIVGTGMAGDMRMPLSTFFCTYPDGEPEYSCPRSGFGDIPGSKGLRAVVVTGSAYFSRECAAPEEFARTGKELASLIVRNEICGSALPAHGSITLLRLLKSGGAMEKSPPPPRVAASEKRPSSRKKNYCCAPMCVIGCLNRHSAADGATYDAPDQSELVAALKNCFGIDDEDFTRRLQRRLRSLCLVLPEFVTAARSYFAAKGLAPSQPALLALVDEIERGSKAGRLIGSRTEGIAAAFPDNPALRKLTDRPAITDEKSFTVKMDLAYEELTGVDDMTLMYRQIFVLENLGICMFAAFALVSSMEAVELLARLFRCKTGLSGVTGATLIADAANCLAAESAYTAANGAAAPQTNIPSFTKVLYRYFSR
;
A
#
# COMPACT_ATOMS: atom_id res chain seq x y z
N MET A 1 -11.61 24.88 0.65
CA MET A 1 -12.36 23.84 -0.11
C MET A 1 -11.37 22.88 -0.73
N GLU A 2 -11.70 21.60 -0.71
CA GLU A 2 -10.88 20.55 -1.31
C GLU A 2 -11.41 20.22 -2.72
N LYS A 3 -10.63 19.46 -3.51
CA LYS A 3 -10.95 19.14 -4.91
C LYS A 3 -11.00 17.63 -5.13
N ILE A 4 -11.94 17.19 -5.96
CA ILE A 4 -11.96 15.86 -6.56
C ILE A 4 -11.77 16.04 -8.06
N TYR A 5 -10.71 15.45 -8.61
CA TYR A 5 -10.50 15.40 -10.06
C TYR A 5 -11.18 14.16 -10.65
N THR A 6 -11.82 14.32 -11.80
CA THR A 6 -12.31 13.22 -12.63
C THR A 6 -11.65 13.34 -14.01
N VAL A 7 -10.98 12.28 -14.43
CA VAL A 7 -10.21 12.20 -15.67
C VAL A 7 -10.78 11.08 -16.53
N ASP A 8 -11.10 11.39 -17.77
CA ASP A 8 -11.48 10.40 -18.78
C ASP A 8 -10.38 10.26 -19.81
N LEU A 9 -9.66 9.13 -19.74
CA LEU A 9 -8.53 8.85 -20.64
C LEU A 9 -8.95 8.64 -22.09
N SER A 10 -10.21 8.25 -22.36
CA SER A 10 -10.70 8.04 -23.74
C SER A 10 -10.93 9.35 -24.48
N THR A 11 -11.26 10.41 -23.75
CA THR A 11 -11.60 11.72 -24.31
C THR A 11 -10.57 12.80 -24.01
N GLY A 12 -9.65 12.54 -23.09
CA GLY A 12 -8.71 13.51 -22.55
C GLY A 12 -9.35 14.56 -21.63
N ARG A 13 -10.63 14.42 -21.29
CA ARG A 13 -11.36 15.38 -20.47
C ARG A 13 -10.93 15.29 -19.01
N ILE A 14 -10.62 16.44 -18.44
CA ILE A 14 -10.32 16.60 -17.01
C ILE A 14 -11.30 17.59 -16.43
N GLU A 15 -11.96 17.17 -15.37
CA GLU A 15 -12.87 18.02 -14.60
C GLU A 15 -12.48 17.97 -13.13
N HIS A 16 -12.86 19.01 -12.39
CA HIS A 16 -12.81 18.94 -10.93
C HIS A 16 -14.09 19.51 -10.34
N ARG A 17 -14.46 18.98 -9.19
CA ARG A 17 -15.51 19.55 -8.33
C ARG A 17 -14.95 19.91 -6.97
N GLU A 18 -15.54 20.91 -6.37
CA GLU A 18 -15.27 21.22 -4.97
C GLU A 18 -15.82 20.15 -4.05
N TYR A 19 -15.14 19.96 -2.93
CA TYR A 19 -15.49 19.00 -1.91
C TYR A 19 -15.40 19.63 -0.52
N ASP A 20 -16.48 19.53 0.27
CA ASP A 20 -16.51 19.97 1.66
C ASP A 20 -16.74 18.77 2.59
N ILE A 21 -15.69 18.33 3.26
CA ILE A 21 -15.73 17.22 4.20
C ILE A 21 -16.74 17.44 5.35
N ARG A 22 -17.03 18.69 5.71
CA ARG A 22 -18.00 19.01 6.79
C ARG A 22 -19.43 18.67 6.39
N ARG A 23 -19.74 18.73 5.10
CA ARG A 23 -21.04 18.36 4.53
C ARG A 23 -21.12 16.89 4.18
N GLU A 24 -20.12 16.38 3.45
CA GLU A 24 -20.15 15.06 2.85
C GLU A 24 -19.65 13.96 3.80
N LYS A 25 -18.84 14.32 4.80
CA LYS A 25 -18.36 13.46 5.91
C LYS A 25 -17.63 12.19 5.48
N LEU A 26 -17.16 12.13 4.22
CA LEU A 26 -16.37 11.01 3.69
C LEU A 26 -14.93 11.45 3.48
N TYR A 27 -13.97 10.58 3.72
CA TYR A 27 -12.55 10.85 3.57
C TYR A 27 -11.76 9.56 3.41
N GLY A 28 -10.54 9.66 2.87
CA GLY A 28 -9.66 8.51 2.70
C GLY A 28 -10.33 7.35 1.96
N ARG A 29 -10.22 6.15 2.51
CA ARG A 29 -10.79 4.93 1.92
C ARG A 29 -12.32 4.99 1.78
N GLY A 30 -13.02 5.56 2.76
CA GLY A 30 -14.47 5.71 2.69
C GLY A 30 -14.91 6.58 1.51
N LEU A 31 -14.23 7.70 1.26
CA LEU A 31 -14.45 8.52 0.08
C LEU A 31 -14.15 7.74 -1.21
N ALA A 32 -13.06 6.99 -1.24
CA ALA A 32 -12.68 6.20 -2.42
C ALA A 32 -13.74 5.15 -2.78
N VAL A 33 -14.30 4.44 -1.79
CA VAL A 33 -15.38 3.46 -2.01
C VAL A 33 -16.64 4.13 -2.54
N ALA A 34 -17.03 5.27 -1.97
CA ALA A 34 -18.20 6.02 -2.43
C ALA A 34 -18.03 6.51 -3.88
N LEU A 35 -16.85 7.01 -4.24
CA LEU A 35 -16.54 7.42 -5.61
C LEU A 35 -16.52 6.24 -6.58
N LEU A 36 -15.92 5.10 -6.19
CA LEU A 36 -15.97 3.89 -7.01
C LEU A 36 -17.42 3.47 -7.27
N ALA A 37 -18.27 3.47 -6.25
CA ALA A 37 -19.67 3.08 -6.37
C ALA A 37 -20.49 4.05 -7.25
N ALA A 38 -20.17 5.35 -7.20
CA ALA A 38 -20.83 6.37 -8.01
C ALA A 38 -20.40 6.35 -9.48
N GLU A 39 -19.12 6.04 -9.74
CA GLU A 39 -18.48 6.22 -11.06
C GLU A 39 -18.33 4.91 -11.85
N THR A 40 -18.54 3.76 -11.21
CA THR A 40 -18.41 2.45 -11.86
C THR A 40 -19.74 1.72 -11.87
N PRO A 41 -20.34 1.44 -13.03
CA PRO A 41 -21.56 0.66 -13.14
C PRO A 41 -21.46 -0.71 -12.47
N LEU A 42 -22.59 -1.25 -11.98
CA LEU A 42 -22.62 -2.60 -11.43
C LEU A 42 -22.21 -3.63 -12.49
N LYS A 43 -21.60 -4.72 -12.04
CA LYS A 43 -21.11 -5.81 -12.91
C LYS A 43 -20.06 -5.42 -13.94
N THR A 44 -19.47 -4.23 -13.82
CA THR A 44 -18.33 -3.82 -14.66
C THR A 44 -17.18 -4.80 -14.49
N GLY A 45 -16.61 -5.26 -15.59
CA GLY A 45 -15.45 -6.15 -15.61
C GLY A 45 -14.15 -5.44 -15.20
N ARG A 46 -13.14 -6.23 -14.84
CA ARG A 46 -11.83 -5.73 -14.35
C ARG A 46 -11.16 -4.72 -15.28
N TYR A 47 -11.16 -5.00 -16.59
CA TYR A 47 -10.47 -4.20 -17.60
C TYR A 47 -11.38 -3.31 -18.43
N ALA A 48 -12.64 -3.19 -18.03
CA ALA A 48 -13.56 -2.30 -18.72
C ALA A 48 -13.14 -0.83 -18.56
N PRO A 49 -13.24 0.00 -19.60
CA PRO A 49 -12.95 1.43 -19.51
C PRO A 49 -13.72 2.15 -18.39
N GLU A 50 -14.95 1.72 -18.12
CA GLU A 50 -15.84 2.24 -17.08
C GLU A 50 -15.41 1.86 -15.65
N ASN A 51 -14.50 0.89 -15.49
CA ASN A 51 -13.95 0.56 -14.17
C ASN A 51 -13.12 1.74 -13.67
N ALA A 52 -13.65 2.51 -12.74
CA ALA A 52 -12.94 3.66 -12.19
C ALA A 52 -11.74 3.21 -11.34
N LEU A 53 -10.60 3.87 -11.57
CA LEU A 53 -9.41 3.78 -10.73
C LEU A 53 -9.40 5.03 -9.83
N VAL A 54 -9.51 4.82 -8.52
CA VAL A 54 -9.65 5.92 -7.55
C VAL A 54 -8.42 6.01 -6.66
N PHE A 55 -7.82 7.19 -6.60
CA PHE A 55 -6.75 7.55 -5.67
C PHE A 55 -7.31 8.49 -4.61
N ALA A 56 -7.22 8.13 -3.34
CA ALA A 56 -7.71 8.96 -2.24
C ALA A 56 -6.68 9.05 -1.12
N PRO A 57 -5.98 10.18 -0.99
CA PRO A 57 -5.12 10.46 0.16
C PRO A 57 -5.94 10.41 1.45
N GLY A 58 -5.31 9.95 2.54
CA GLY A 58 -5.95 10.04 3.84
C GLY A 58 -6.20 11.48 4.27
N LEU A 59 -7.12 11.67 5.21
CA LEU A 59 -7.54 13.01 5.64
C LEU A 59 -6.37 13.90 6.10
N PHE A 60 -5.36 13.32 6.74
CA PHE A 60 -4.21 14.07 7.26
C PHE A 60 -3.08 14.25 6.24
N ALA A 61 -3.22 13.75 5.02
CA ALA A 61 -2.27 14.02 3.94
C ALA A 61 -2.20 15.54 3.66
N GLY A 62 -1.00 16.05 3.49
CA GLY A 62 -0.77 17.50 3.36
C GLY A 62 -0.82 18.29 4.67
N CYS A 63 -1.04 17.62 5.82
CA CYS A 63 -0.95 18.18 7.15
C CYS A 63 0.30 17.66 7.89
N ARG A 64 0.69 18.34 8.97
CA ARG A 64 1.84 17.93 9.81
C ARG A 64 1.49 16.85 10.83
N ALA A 65 0.75 15.81 10.40
CA ALA A 65 0.42 14.68 11.26
C ALA A 65 1.51 13.60 11.21
N PRO A 66 1.91 13.01 12.36
CA PRO A 66 2.96 12.01 12.40
C PRO A 66 2.53 10.73 11.65
N SER A 67 3.43 10.22 10.82
CA SER A 67 3.25 8.99 10.03
C SER A 67 2.00 8.97 9.12
N ALA A 68 1.45 10.13 8.74
CA ALA A 68 0.25 10.26 7.90
C ALA A 68 0.61 10.43 6.40
N GLY A 69 1.34 9.49 5.85
CA GLY A 69 1.79 9.51 4.44
C GLY A 69 1.19 8.36 3.62
N ARG A 70 -0.10 8.02 3.84
CA ARG A 70 -0.77 6.93 3.13
C ARG A 70 -1.92 7.41 2.27
N MET A 71 -2.15 6.67 1.19
CA MET A 71 -3.20 6.86 0.22
C MET A 71 -3.81 5.51 -0.13
N THR A 72 -5.12 5.45 -0.21
CA THR A 72 -5.84 4.31 -0.76
C THR A 72 -5.95 4.46 -2.27
N VAL A 73 -5.59 3.40 -3.00
CA VAL A 73 -5.92 3.23 -4.42
C VAL A 73 -6.86 2.05 -4.53
N LEU A 74 -7.97 2.22 -5.23
CA LEU A 74 -8.93 1.14 -5.42
C LEU A 74 -9.59 1.16 -6.81
N ALA A 75 -10.04 -0.03 -7.24
CA ALA A 75 -10.81 -0.28 -8.45
C ALA A 75 -11.58 -1.60 -8.30
N LYS A 76 -12.45 -1.93 -9.23
CA LYS A 76 -13.01 -3.30 -9.27
C LYS A 76 -11.94 -4.31 -9.68
N GLY A 77 -11.84 -5.37 -8.90
CA GLY A 77 -10.93 -6.49 -9.18
C GLY A 77 -11.52 -7.54 -10.13
N GLY A 78 -12.81 -7.44 -10.37
CA GLY A 78 -13.64 -8.30 -11.20
C GLY A 78 -15.09 -7.87 -11.07
N GLU A 79 -16.03 -8.66 -11.56
CA GLU A 79 -17.45 -8.28 -11.50
C GLU A 79 -17.95 -8.08 -10.06
N THR A 80 -17.50 -8.90 -9.14
CA THR A 80 -18.00 -8.94 -7.75
C THR A 80 -17.05 -8.43 -6.70
N SER A 81 -15.81 -8.08 -7.04
CA SER A 81 -14.75 -7.77 -6.07
C SER A 81 -14.19 -6.36 -6.20
N ILE A 82 -13.71 -5.80 -5.10
CA ILE A 82 -12.90 -4.59 -5.05
C ILE A 82 -11.44 -4.96 -4.78
N GLN A 83 -10.52 -4.34 -5.52
CA GLN A 83 -9.09 -4.37 -5.23
C GLN A 83 -8.70 -3.11 -4.46
N VAL A 84 -7.97 -3.27 -3.40
CA VAL A 84 -7.48 -2.17 -2.55
C VAL A 84 -5.97 -2.25 -2.44
N CYS A 85 -5.29 -1.14 -2.68
CA CYS A 85 -3.87 -0.97 -2.46
C CYS A 85 -3.60 0.23 -1.57
N ASN A 86 -2.80 0.06 -0.53
CA ASN A 86 -2.36 1.14 0.33
C ASN A 86 -0.98 1.61 -0.11
N VAL A 87 -0.92 2.78 -0.73
CA VAL A 87 0.27 3.38 -1.30
C VAL A 87 0.91 4.36 -0.31
N THR A 88 2.23 4.37 -0.28
CA THR A 88 3.05 5.32 0.49
C THR A 88 3.85 6.24 -0.45
N GLY A 89 4.79 6.96 0.08
CA GLY A 89 5.66 7.85 -0.68
C GLY A 89 5.37 9.32 -0.41
N ASN A 90 5.79 10.16 -1.34
CA ASN A 90 5.56 11.59 -1.26
C ASN A 90 4.23 12.05 -1.88
N MET A 91 3.60 11.23 -2.73
CA MET A 91 2.37 11.59 -3.44
C MET A 91 1.18 11.92 -2.52
N PRO A 92 0.87 11.15 -1.46
CA PRO A 92 -0.24 11.51 -0.59
C PRO A 92 -0.12 12.91 -0.01
N GLN A 93 1.09 13.27 0.44
CA GLN A 93 1.35 14.58 1.03
C GLN A 93 1.25 15.71 0.00
N LYS A 94 1.76 15.52 -1.21
CA LYS A 94 1.68 16.53 -2.27
C LYS A 94 0.23 16.73 -2.75
N LEU A 95 -0.53 15.66 -2.98
CA LEU A 95 -1.96 15.76 -3.30
C LEU A 95 -2.73 16.52 -2.21
N GLY A 96 -2.51 16.14 -0.94
CA GLY A 96 -3.11 16.84 0.19
C GLY A 96 -2.74 18.32 0.21
N SER A 97 -1.48 18.66 -0.05
CA SER A 97 -1.00 20.06 -0.07
C SER A 97 -1.60 20.90 -1.20
N LEU A 98 -2.02 20.26 -2.29
CA LEU A 98 -2.78 20.88 -3.39
C LEU A 98 -4.29 20.91 -3.10
N ASN A 99 -4.72 20.54 -1.90
CA ASN A 99 -6.12 20.37 -1.51
C ASN A 99 -6.88 19.35 -2.40
N VAL A 100 -6.20 18.32 -2.91
CA VAL A 100 -6.82 17.23 -3.67
C VAL A 100 -7.12 16.09 -2.72
N CYS A 101 -8.41 15.78 -2.53
CA CYS A 101 -8.86 14.69 -1.64
C CYS A 101 -9.17 13.39 -2.40
N ALA A 102 -9.36 13.45 -3.72
CA ALA A 102 -9.43 12.26 -4.57
C ALA A 102 -9.14 12.57 -6.04
N VAL A 103 -8.68 11.53 -6.76
CA VAL A 103 -8.56 11.52 -8.22
C VAL A 103 -9.25 10.27 -8.74
N VAL A 104 -10.21 10.44 -9.65
CA VAL A 104 -10.96 9.36 -10.29
C VAL A 104 -10.53 9.29 -11.75
N ILE A 105 -10.08 8.13 -12.22
CA ILE A 105 -9.62 7.93 -13.59
C ILE A 105 -10.49 6.87 -14.26
N LYS A 106 -11.17 7.26 -15.34
CA LYS A 106 -12.01 6.41 -16.18
C LYS A 106 -11.49 6.37 -17.62
N GLY A 107 -12.15 5.60 -18.44
CA GLY A 107 -11.78 5.47 -19.85
C GLY A 107 -10.51 4.65 -20.04
N ALA A 108 -10.02 4.65 -21.26
CA ALA A 108 -8.75 4.04 -21.63
C ALA A 108 -8.12 4.84 -22.77
N ASP A 109 -6.83 5.14 -22.65
CA ASP A 109 -5.99 5.62 -23.74
C ASP A 109 -5.56 4.41 -24.58
N ARG A 110 -5.97 4.39 -25.86
CA ARG A 110 -5.69 3.25 -26.76
C ARG A 110 -4.24 3.21 -27.22
N ASP A 111 -3.59 4.37 -27.27
CA ASP A 111 -2.20 4.49 -27.68
C ASP A 111 -1.23 4.14 -26.53
N GLY A 112 -1.75 4.15 -25.31
CA GLY A 112 -0.98 3.85 -24.09
C GLY A 112 -0.06 5.00 -23.68
N ASN A 113 0.67 4.80 -22.58
CA ASN A 113 1.64 5.77 -22.06
C ASN A 113 1.06 7.14 -21.65
N ALA A 114 -0.22 7.19 -21.28
CA ALA A 114 -0.80 8.37 -20.68
C ALA A 114 -0.17 8.68 -19.32
N VAL A 115 0.16 9.92 -19.08
CA VAL A 115 0.65 10.44 -17.80
C VAL A 115 -0.29 11.56 -17.35
N LEU A 116 -0.91 11.36 -16.19
CA LEU A 116 -1.68 12.41 -15.54
C LEU A 116 -0.75 13.24 -14.66
N HIS A 117 -0.54 14.48 -15.01
CA HIS A 117 0.20 15.46 -14.23
C HIS A 117 -0.76 16.36 -13.46
N ILE A 118 -0.51 16.54 -12.15
CA ILE A 118 -1.27 17.45 -11.28
C ILE A 118 -0.27 18.39 -10.60
N GLY A 119 -0.46 19.68 -10.79
CA GLY A 119 0.38 20.73 -10.23
C GLY A 119 -0.42 21.85 -9.57
N GLU A 120 0.26 22.93 -9.19
CA GLU A 120 -0.35 24.10 -8.58
C GLU A 120 -1.34 24.80 -9.55
N ASP A 121 -1.05 24.75 -10.85
CA ASP A 121 -1.88 25.36 -11.90
C ASP A 121 -3.06 24.49 -12.35
N GLY A 122 -3.18 23.27 -11.84
CA GLY A 122 -4.25 22.33 -12.19
C GLY A 122 -3.76 20.95 -12.61
N ALA A 123 -4.51 20.30 -13.49
CA ALA A 123 -4.19 18.96 -13.98
C ALA A 123 -4.16 18.93 -15.52
N GLU A 124 -3.25 18.16 -16.08
CA GLU A 124 -3.11 17.92 -17.51
C GLU A 124 -2.87 16.43 -17.81
N LEU A 125 -3.33 15.98 -18.96
CA LEU A 125 -3.08 14.62 -19.45
C LEU A 125 -2.08 14.70 -20.61
N LEU A 126 -0.96 14.00 -20.46
CA LEU A 126 0.12 13.96 -21.43
C LEU A 126 0.22 12.57 -22.04
N HIS A 127 0.52 12.50 -23.31
CA HIS A 127 0.85 11.26 -24.01
C HIS A 127 2.37 11.20 -24.19
N MET A 128 3.04 10.20 -23.61
CA MET A 128 4.50 10.09 -23.55
C MET A 128 4.97 8.73 -24.09
N PRO A 129 4.95 8.52 -25.42
CA PRO A 129 5.27 7.22 -26.03
C PRO A 129 6.69 6.74 -25.73
N GLU A 130 7.61 7.66 -25.42
CA GLU A 130 9.00 7.36 -25.03
C GLU A 130 9.10 6.57 -23.71
N LEU A 131 8.03 6.52 -22.92
CA LEU A 131 7.99 5.75 -21.67
C LEU A 131 7.60 4.28 -21.90
N GLY A 132 7.25 3.91 -23.13
CA GLY A 132 6.86 2.55 -23.47
C GLY A 132 8.01 1.55 -23.24
N ALA A 133 7.68 0.37 -22.70
CA ALA A 133 8.60 -0.73 -22.45
C ALA A 133 9.81 -0.41 -21.52
N LEU A 134 9.81 0.72 -20.81
CA LEU A 134 10.84 1.01 -19.82
C LEU A 134 10.69 0.15 -18.56
N TYR A 135 11.81 -0.30 -18.03
CA TYR A 135 11.86 -0.81 -16.66
C TYR A 135 11.46 0.28 -15.67
N THR A 136 10.99 -0.10 -14.51
CA THR A 136 10.51 0.87 -13.50
C THR A 136 11.61 1.85 -13.08
N ASP A 137 12.87 1.42 -13.02
CA ASP A 137 14.01 2.29 -12.68
C ASP A 137 14.20 3.39 -13.74
N ASP A 138 14.22 3.02 -15.03
CA ASP A 138 14.36 3.97 -16.14
C ASP A 138 13.13 4.89 -16.27
N LEU A 139 11.93 4.33 -16.04
CA LEU A 139 10.69 5.07 -16.04
C LEU A 139 10.66 6.18 -14.97
N VAL A 140 11.06 5.85 -13.74
CA VAL A 140 11.16 6.83 -12.65
C VAL A 140 12.19 7.91 -12.99
N THR A 141 13.34 7.51 -13.53
CA THR A 141 14.39 8.45 -13.97
C THR A 141 13.89 9.40 -15.06
N ALA A 142 13.21 8.88 -16.09
CA ALA A 142 12.65 9.68 -17.18
C ALA A 142 11.60 10.68 -16.67
N LEU A 143 10.66 10.21 -15.83
CA LEU A 143 9.63 11.07 -15.25
C LEU A 143 10.22 12.15 -14.34
N LYS A 144 11.20 11.81 -13.48
CA LYS A 144 11.90 12.81 -12.66
C LYS A 144 12.70 13.82 -13.48
N SER A 145 13.28 13.40 -14.59
CA SER A 145 13.97 14.30 -15.51
C SER A 145 13.01 15.30 -16.16
N ARG A 146 11.79 14.88 -16.46
CA ARG A 146 10.75 15.73 -17.09
C ARG A 146 10.07 16.67 -16.10
N PHE A 147 9.70 16.17 -14.90
CA PHE A 147 8.85 16.87 -13.94
C PHE A 147 9.61 17.38 -12.71
N GLY A 148 10.90 17.13 -12.63
CA GLY A 148 11.76 17.52 -11.50
C GLY A 148 11.98 16.41 -10.47
N ARG A 149 13.12 16.48 -9.79
CA ARG A 149 13.57 15.45 -8.80
C ARG A 149 12.58 15.26 -7.65
N GLU A 150 11.87 16.32 -7.28
CA GLU A 150 10.89 16.34 -6.19
C GLU A 150 9.49 15.87 -6.62
N ALA A 151 9.29 15.53 -7.88
CA ALA A 151 8.02 15.01 -8.36
C ALA A 151 7.62 13.74 -7.60
N ALA A 152 6.37 13.70 -7.18
CA ALA A 152 5.78 12.50 -6.59
C ALA A 152 5.14 11.67 -7.69
N ILE A 153 5.54 10.40 -7.80
CA ILE A 153 5.10 9.55 -8.90
C ILE A 153 4.51 8.26 -8.35
N VAL A 154 3.33 7.89 -8.84
CA VAL A 154 2.74 6.56 -8.68
C VAL A 154 2.38 6.05 -10.07
N GLY A 155 2.82 4.87 -10.42
CA GLY A 155 2.57 4.31 -11.74
C GLY A 155 2.63 2.80 -11.75
N THR A 156 2.60 2.22 -12.94
CA THR A 156 2.77 0.79 -13.17
C THR A 156 3.96 0.53 -14.10
N GLY A 157 4.59 -0.63 -13.95
CA GLY A 157 5.70 -1.05 -14.80
C GLY A 157 5.25 -1.93 -15.96
N MET A 158 6.24 -2.48 -16.66
CA MET A 158 6.09 -3.32 -17.84
C MET A 158 5.09 -4.48 -17.65
N ALA A 159 5.07 -5.14 -16.49
CA ALA A 159 4.12 -6.22 -16.21
C ALA A 159 2.66 -5.74 -16.17
N GLY A 160 2.43 -4.48 -15.75
CA GLY A 160 1.11 -3.86 -15.81
C GLY A 160 0.66 -3.58 -17.24
N ASP A 161 1.55 -3.06 -18.09
CA ASP A 161 1.25 -2.82 -19.51
C ASP A 161 0.89 -4.13 -20.22
N MET A 162 1.54 -5.23 -19.84
CA MET A 162 1.20 -6.57 -20.31
C MET A 162 -0.08 -7.14 -19.68
N ARG A 163 -0.78 -6.38 -18.84
CA ARG A 163 -2.01 -6.77 -18.12
C ARG A 163 -1.84 -8.04 -17.30
N MET A 164 -0.70 -8.18 -16.65
CA MET A 164 -0.44 -9.31 -15.76
C MET A 164 -1.02 -9.03 -14.37
N PRO A 165 -1.98 -9.83 -13.85
CA PRO A 165 -2.53 -9.65 -12.51
C PRO A 165 -1.48 -9.62 -11.39
N LEU A 166 -0.31 -10.24 -11.61
CA LEU A 166 0.82 -10.23 -10.69
C LEU A 166 1.49 -8.85 -10.55
N SER A 167 1.18 -7.90 -11.44
CA SER A 167 1.73 -6.55 -11.40
C SER A 167 1.19 -5.72 -10.22
N THR A 168 1.97 -4.73 -9.83
CA THR A 168 1.60 -3.78 -8.78
C THR A 168 1.87 -2.35 -9.22
N PHE A 169 1.72 -1.40 -8.30
CA PHE A 169 2.15 -0.02 -8.47
C PHE A 169 3.62 0.13 -8.07
N PHE A 170 4.24 1.19 -8.53
CA PHE A 170 5.42 1.76 -7.88
C PHE A 170 5.06 3.13 -7.31
N CYS A 171 5.77 3.57 -6.26
CA CYS A 171 5.62 4.89 -5.69
C CYS A 171 6.99 5.44 -5.26
N THR A 172 7.26 6.70 -5.59
CA THR A 172 8.53 7.34 -5.28
C THR A 172 8.64 7.72 -3.81
N TYR A 173 9.86 7.60 -3.27
CA TYR A 173 10.19 8.03 -1.92
C TYR A 173 10.60 9.51 -1.85
N PRO A 174 10.44 10.17 -0.68
CA PRO A 174 10.72 11.59 -0.53
C PRO A 174 12.18 11.97 -0.73
N ASP A 175 13.10 11.08 -0.36
CA ASP A 175 14.54 11.31 -0.39
C ASP A 175 15.24 10.69 -1.61
N GLY A 176 14.48 9.97 -2.45
CA GLY A 176 14.99 9.37 -3.69
C GLY A 176 15.92 8.18 -3.52
N GLU A 177 16.03 7.61 -2.30
CA GLU A 177 16.92 6.46 -2.07
C GLU A 177 16.29 5.42 -1.10
N PRO A 178 15.95 4.22 -1.57
CA PRO A 178 15.82 3.88 -2.98
C PRO A 178 14.79 4.79 -3.67
N GLU A 179 14.88 4.98 -4.97
CA GLU A 179 14.03 5.96 -5.65
C GLU A 179 12.55 5.69 -5.50
N TYR A 180 12.16 4.40 -5.44
CA TYR A 180 10.76 3.98 -5.36
C TYR A 180 10.59 2.70 -4.56
N SER A 181 9.36 2.39 -4.19
CA SER A 181 8.92 1.10 -3.67
C SER A 181 7.76 0.53 -4.48
N CYS A 182 7.62 -0.80 -4.40
CA CYS A 182 6.43 -1.50 -4.86
C CYS A 182 5.60 -1.91 -3.63
N PRO A 183 4.32 -1.53 -3.54
CA PRO A 183 3.42 -1.98 -2.48
C PRO A 183 3.32 -3.51 -2.40
N ARG A 184 3.04 -4.01 -1.20
CA ARG A 184 2.89 -5.45 -0.93
C ARG A 184 1.62 -6.06 -1.54
N SER A 185 0.67 -5.24 -1.90
CA SER A 185 -0.53 -5.57 -2.67
C SER A 185 -0.65 -4.59 -3.82
N GLY A 186 -1.27 -4.99 -4.89
CA GLY A 186 -1.46 -4.08 -6.00
C GLY A 186 -2.18 -4.75 -7.16
N PHE A 187 -2.51 -3.94 -8.14
CA PHE A 187 -3.25 -4.33 -9.33
C PHE A 187 -2.82 -3.42 -10.49
N GLY A 188 -1.52 -3.39 -10.77
CA GLY A 188 -0.92 -2.60 -11.84
C GLY A 188 -1.42 -2.92 -13.24
N ASP A 189 -2.05 -4.08 -13.41
CA ASP A 189 -2.72 -4.51 -14.63
C ASP A 189 -3.97 -3.66 -14.96
N ILE A 190 -4.64 -3.07 -13.97
CA ILE A 190 -5.79 -2.19 -14.21
C ILE A 190 -5.36 -0.85 -14.82
N PRO A 191 -4.44 -0.05 -14.24
CA PRO A 191 -3.93 1.13 -14.94
C PRO A 191 -3.26 0.79 -16.26
N GLY A 192 -2.51 -0.31 -16.36
CA GLY A 192 -1.94 -0.79 -17.62
C GLY A 192 -3.00 -1.07 -18.68
N SER A 193 -4.15 -1.65 -18.29
CA SER A 193 -5.27 -1.89 -19.22
C SER A 193 -5.91 -0.60 -19.73
N LYS A 194 -5.79 0.49 -18.96
CA LYS A 194 -6.26 1.82 -19.32
C LYS A 194 -5.25 2.63 -20.13
N GLY A 195 -4.05 2.11 -20.37
CA GLY A 195 -2.96 2.86 -20.97
C GLY A 195 -2.37 3.93 -20.06
N LEU A 196 -2.72 3.94 -18.78
CA LEU A 196 -2.19 4.89 -17.79
C LEU A 196 -0.83 4.41 -17.27
N ARG A 197 0.22 5.15 -17.60
CA ARG A 197 1.59 4.83 -17.20
C ARG A 197 1.92 5.33 -15.81
N ALA A 198 1.54 6.58 -15.51
CA ALA A 198 1.78 7.19 -14.21
C ALA A 198 0.82 8.34 -13.91
N VAL A 199 0.65 8.58 -12.62
CA VAL A 199 0.17 9.85 -12.06
C VAL A 199 1.39 10.55 -11.46
N VAL A 200 1.61 11.81 -11.84
CA VAL A 200 2.72 12.64 -11.39
C VAL A 200 2.16 13.86 -10.68
N VAL A 201 2.65 14.14 -9.48
CA VAL A 201 2.24 15.31 -8.71
C VAL A 201 3.45 16.19 -8.44
N THR A 202 3.39 17.44 -8.89
CA THR A 202 4.41 18.46 -8.62
C THR A 202 3.90 19.47 -7.60
N GLY A 203 4.73 20.45 -7.27
CA GLY A 203 4.45 21.48 -6.27
C GLY A 203 5.52 21.47 -5.17
N SER A 204 5.81 22.64 -4.65
CA SER A 204 6.92 22.87 -3.69
C SER A 204 6.58 22.46 -2.27
N ALA A 205 5.31 22.52 -1.88
CA ALA A 205 4.87 22.32 -0.52
C ALA A 205 4.49 20.87 -0.20
N TYR A 206 4.82 20.41 1.01
CA TYR A 206 4.36 19.13 1.55
C TYR A 206 3.27 19.27 2.62
N PHE A 207 3.10 20.46 3.21
CA PHE A 207 2.28 20.65 4.40
C PHE A 207 1.55 21.99 4.35
N SER A 208 0.89 22.28 3.24
CA SER A 208 0.10 23.50 3.02
C SER A 208 -1.40 23.30 3.14
N ARG A 209 -1.86 22.06 3.40
CA ARG A 209 -3.29 21.79 3.54
C ARG A 209 -3.84 22.47 4.79
N GLU A 210 -4.90 23.25 4.60
CA GLU A 210 -5.54 24.02 5.67
C GLU A 210 -6.05 23.14 6.81
N CYS A 211 -5.87 23.62 8.04
CA CYS A 211 -6.46 23.07 9.25
C CYS A 211 -7.27 24.17 9.92
N ALA A 212 -8.42 23.80 10.50
CA ALA A 212 -9.27 24.77 11.21
C ALA A 212 -8.60 25.30 12.49
N ALA A 213 -7.76 24.50 13.14
CA ALA A 213 -6.98 24.88 14.33
C ALA A 213 -5.53 24.40 14.20
N PRO A 214 -4.66 25.12 13.43
CA PRO A 214 -3.34 24.61 13.04
C PRO A 214 -2.36 24.49 14.23
N GLU A 215 -2.40 25.38 15.21
CA GLU A 215 -1.53 25.33 16.38
C GLU A 215 -1.85 24.13 17.27
N GLU A 216 -3.14 23.91 17.53
CA GLU A 216 -3.58 22.76 18.31
C GLU A 216 -3.34 21.45 17.55
N PHE A 217 -3.53 21.43 16.23
CA PHE A 217 -3.16 20.28 15.39
C PHE A 217 -1.69 19.93 15.55
N ALA A 218 -0.80 20.91 15.50
CA ALA A 218 0.62 20.69 15.65
C ALA A 218 1.00 20.19 17.07
N ARG A 219 0.37 20.72 18.12
CA ARG A 219 0.56 20.27 19.50
C ARG A 219 0.10 18.82 19.68
N THR A 220 -1.13 18.51 19.26
CA THR A 220 -1.71 17.16 19.34
C THR A 220 -0.91 16.17 18.49
N GLY A 221 -0.39 16.60 17.33
CA GLY A 221 0.50 15.81 16.51
C GLY A 221 1.80 15.40 17.21
N LYS A 222 2.37 16.27 18.04
CA LYS A 222 3.55 15.93 18.87
C LYS A 222 3.22 14.91 19.96
N GLU A 223 2.04 15.02 20.57
CA GLU A 223 1.56 14.05 21.56
C GLU A 223 1.40 12.67 20.92
N LEU A 224 0.74 12.59 19.76
CA LEU A 224 0.58 11.35 18.99
C LEU A 224 1.95 10.76 18.55
N ALA A 225 2.88 11.61 18.11
CA ALA A 225 4.22 11.18 17.75
C ALA A 225 4.96 10.56 18.94
N SER A 226 4.85 11.19 20.11
CA SER A 226 5.44 10.68 21.35
C SER A 226 4.85 9.30 21.74
N LEU A 227 3.55 9.12 21.59
CA LEU A 227 2.88 7.85 21.87
C LEU A 227 3.38 6.75 20.92
N ILE A 228 3.50 7.04 19.61
CA ILE A 228 4.02 6.08 18.62
C ILE A 228 5.47 5.70 18.95
N VAL A 229 6.34 6.66 19.26
CA VAL A 229 7.77 6.42 19.51
C VAL A 229 8.02 5.70 20.82
N ARG A 230 7.16 5.87 21.83
CA ARG A 230 7.26 5.14 23.12
C ARG A 230 6.90 3.64 22.99
N ASN A 231 6.16 3.26 21.96
CA ASN A 231 5.84 1.84 21.74
C ASN A 231 7.11 1.05 21.35
N GLU A 232 7.35 -0.10 21.97
CA GLU A 232 8.54 -0.93 21.75
C GLU A 232 8.73 -1.38 20.30
N ILE A 233 7.62 -1.66 19.59
CA ILE A 233 7.67 -2.08 18.19
C ILE A 233 7.93 -0.88 17.28
N CYS A 234 7.16 0.21 17.46
CA CYS A 234 7.25 1.38 16.59
C CYS A 234 8.54 2.20 16.80
N GLY A 235 8.96 2.38 18.05
CA GLY A 235 10.11 3.23 18.41
C GLY A 235 11.43 2.48 18.48
N SER A 236 11.44 1.14 18.49
CA SER A 236 12.65 0.35 18.65
C SER A 236 12.81 -0.74 17.60
N ALA A 237 11.91 -1.74 17.57
CA ALA A 237 12.09 -2.92 16.74
C ALA A 237 11.99 -2.64 15.23
N LEU A 238 10.99 -1.87 14.81
CA LEU A 238 10.82 -1.47 13.40
C LEU A 238 11.97 -0.58 12.91
N PRO A 239 12.43 0.44 13.64
CA PRO A 239 13.62 1.21 13.26
C PRO A 239 14.90 0.38 13.16
N ALA A 240 15.05 -0.64 14.02
CA ALA A 240 16.24 -1.48 14.06
C ALA A 240 16.27 -2.55 12.97
N HIS A 241 15.12 -3.18 12.69
CA HIS A 241 15.03 -4.40 11.87
C HIS A 241 14.11 -4.28 10.65
N GLY A 242 13.45 -3.13 10.46
CA GLY A 242 12.49 -2.95 9.37
C GLY A 242 11.32 -3.93 9.46
N SER A 243 10.74 -4.28 8.32
CA SER A 243 9.59 -5.18 8.24
C SER A 243 9.88 -6.62 8.70
N ILE A 244 11.15 -7.02 8.80
CA ILE A 244 11.54 -8.34 9.36
C ILE A 244 11.07 -8.50 10.81
N THR A 245 10.86 -7.40 11.53
CA THR A 245 10.19 -7.41 12.85
C THR A 245 8.89 -8.20 12.84
N LEU A 246 8.11 -8.12 11.76
CA LEU A 246 6.83 -8.84 11.63
C LEU A 246 7.01 -10.37 11.67
N LEU A 247 8.06 -10.88 10.99
CA LEU A 247 8.38 -12.31 11.03
C LEU A 247 8.84 -12.76 12.42
N ARG A 248 9.61 -11.92 13.10
CA ARG A 248 10.06 -12.20 14.47
C ARG A 248 8.87 -12.28 15.42
N LEU A 249 7.93 -11.35 15.33
CA LEU A 249 6.69 -11.36 16.12
C LEU A 249 5.85 -12.62 15.84
N LEU A 250 5.72 -13.04 14.59
CA LEU A 250 4.99 -14.25 14.23
C LEU A 250 5.65 -15.52 14.82
N LYS A 251 6.99 -15.61 14.78
CA LYS A 251 7.75 -16.76 15.31
C LYS A 251 7.70 -16.86 16.83
N SER A 252 7.76 -15.74 17.52
CA SER A 252 7.79 -15.67 18.97
C SER A 252 6.41 -15.73 19.63
N GLY A 253 5.35 -15.99 18.85
CA GLY A 253 3.97 -15.96 19.39
C GLY A 253 3.53 -14.58 19.86
N GLY A 254 4.15 -13.53 19.29
CA GLY A 254 3.86 -12.14 19.64
C GLY A 254 4.85 -11.52 20.63
N ALA A 255 5.66 -12.31 21.37
CA ALA A 255 6.71 -11.78 22.24
C ALA A 255 7.93 -11.34 21.40
N MET A 256 8.53 -10.22 21.74
CA MET A 256 9.86 -9.91 21.24
C MET A 256 10.86 -10.79 22.03
N GLU A 257 11.47 -11.75 21.36
CA GLU A 257 12.70 -12.29 21.90
C GLU A 257 13.68 -11.13 22.10
N LYS A 258 14.29 -11.04 23.25
CA LYS A 258 15.46 -10.18 23.47
C LYS A 258 16.63 -10.78 22.68
N SER A 259 16.52 -10.73 21.36
CA SER A 259 17.63 -11.06 20.49
C SER A 259 18.69 -10.00 20.72
N PRO A 260 19.95 -10.37 20.94
CA PRO A 260 21.02 -9.39 20.91
C PRO A 260 20.90 -8.59 19.60
N PRO A 261 21.19 -7.29 19.61
CA PRO A 261 21.23 -6.51 18.37
C PRO A 261 22.12 -7.28 17.38
N PRO A 262 21.77 -7.29 16.08
CA PRO A 262 22.62 -7.95 15.09
C PRO A 262 24.05 -7.49 15.30
N PRO A 263 25.06 -8.38 15.14
CA PRO A 263 26.43 -8.06 15.39
C PRO A 263 26.71 -6.75 14.65
N ARG A 264 27.11 -5.70 15.40
CA ARG A 264 27.57 -4.48 14.77
C ARG A 264 28.66 -4.92 13.81
N VAL A 265 28.42 -4.75 12.52
CA VAL A 265 29.48 -4.89 11.50
C VAL A 265 30.66 -4.15 12.07
N ALA A 266 31.77 -4.87 12.24
CA ALA A 266 32.91 -4.40 13.01
C ALA A 266 33.28 -2.98 12.60
N ALA A 267 33.58 -2.14 13.56
CA ALA A 267 33.86 -0.72 13.40
C ALA A 267 35.20 -0.43 12.70
N SER A 268 35.59 -1.23 11.71
CA SER A 268 36.84 -1.07 10.96
C SER A 268 36.71 -0.17 9.72
N GLU A 269 35.51 0.19 9.31
CA GLU A 269 35.33 1.18 8.26
C GLU A 269 34.91 2.50 8.89
N LYS A 270 35.76 3.50 8.77
CA LYS A 270 35.46 4.90 9.04
C LYS A 270 34.31 5.34 8.14
N ARG A 271 33.06 5.01 8.54
CA ARG A 271 31.89 5.65 7.93
C ARG A 271 31.96 7.13 8.28
N PRO A 272 31.74 8.03 7.30
CA PRO A 272 31.54 9.42 7.63
C PRO A 272 30.44 9.48 8.69
N SER A 273 30.60 10.33 9.67
CA SER A 273 29.72 10.53 10.83
C SER A 273 28.35 11.12 10.41
N SER A 274 27.69 10.56 9.42
CA SER A 274 26.30 10.83 9.17
C SER A 274 25.51 10.05 10.22
N ARG A 275 24.94 10.77 11.20
CA ARG A 275 23.87 10.26 12.04
C ARG A 275 23.03 9.30 11.20
N LYS A 276 22.79 8.06 11.69
CA LYS A 276 21.80 7.15 11.10
C LYS A 276 20.52 7.95 10.89
N LYS A 277 20.32 8.50 9.69
CA LYS A 277 19.03 9.04 9.33
C LYS A 277 18.16 7.82 9.16
N ASN A 278 17.22 7.63 10.08
CA ASN A 278 16.14 6.67 9.87
C ASN A 278 15.44 7.10 8.60
N TYR A 279 15.53 6.28 7.58
CA TYR A 279 14.93 6.60 6.31
C TYR A 279 13.43 6.39 6.38
N CYS A 280 12.69 7.33 5.83
CA CYS A 280 11.25 7.37 5.90
C CYS A 280 10.66 7.13 4.52
N CYS A 281 9.67 6.23 4.44
CA CYS A 281 8.94 5.99 3.20
C CYS A 281 7.97 7.13 2.84
N ALA A 282 7.70 8.03 3.76
CA ALA A 282 6.84 9.21 3.58
C ALA A 282 7.33 10.36 4.46
N PRO A 283 7.06 11.60 4.08
CA PRO A 283 7.32 12.77 4.96
C PRO A 283 6.60 12.63 6.31
N MET A 284 7.15 13.19 7.36
CA MET A 284 6.63 13.13 8.75
C MET A 284 6.52 11.71 9.35
N CYS A 285 7.12 10.70 8.77
CA CYS A 285 7.20 9.39 9.41
C CYS A 285 8.07 9.44 10.67
N VAL A 286 7.52 9.04 11.81
CA VAL A 286 8.23 8.99 13.10
C VAL A 286 8.76 7.59 13.45
N ILE A 287 8.42 6.58 12.65
CA ILE A 287 8.84 5.18 12.86
C ILE A 287 10.21 4.92 12.23
N GLY A 288 10.42 5.33 10.97
CA GLY A 288 11.69 5.14 10.27
C GLY A 288 12.06 3.67 10.05
N CYS A 289 11.10 2.84 9.64
CA CYS A 289 11.30 1.39 9.46
C CYS A 289 12.00 1.01 8.14
N LEU A 290 12.41 1.97 7.33
CA LEU A 290 13.07 1.74 6.07
C LEU A 290 14.56 1.44 6.31
N ASN A 291 14.93 0.17 6.39
CA ASN A 291 16.31 -0.26 6.46
C ASN A 291 16.89 -0.35 5.06
N ARG A 292 17.96 0.38 4.81
CA ARG A 292 18.70 0.35 3.55
C ARG A 292 19.92 -0.54 3.68
N HIS A 293 20.23 -1.24 2.60
CA HIS A 293 21.45 -1.99 2.45
C HIS A 293 22.29 -1.34 1.34
N SER A 294 23.60 -1.20 1.56
CA SER A 294 24.50 -0.77 0.47
C SER A 294 24.49 -1.84 -0.62
N ALA A 295 24.32 -1.43 -1.86
CA ALA A 295 24.48 -2.32 -2.99
C ALA A 295 25.95 -2.76 -3.14
N ALA A 296 26.21 -3.76 -3.97
CA ALA A 296 27.54 -4.31 -4.19
C ALA A 296 28.54 -3.29 -4.76
N ASP A 297 28.05 -2.24 -5.43
CA ASP A 297 28.86 -1.12 -5.94
C ASP A 297 29.32 -0.14 -4.85
N GLY A 298 28.77 -0.24 -3.64
CA GLY A 298 29.04 0.64 -2.50
C GLY A 298 28.55 2.08 -2.64
N ALA A 299 27.97 2.44 -3.78
CA ALA A 299 27.53 3.80 -4.11
C ALA A 299 26.01 3.95 -4.02
N THR A 300 25.26 2.88 -4.26
CA THR A 300 23.80 2.86 -4.24
C THR A 300 23.25 2.05 -3.07
N TYR A 301 21.95 2.17 -2.82
CA TYR A 301 21.27 1.40 -1.80
C TYR A 301 20.24 0.47 -2.41
N ASP A 302 20.25 -0.79 -1.97
CA ASP A 302 19.17 -1.71 -2.25
C ASP A 302 17.90 -1.32 -1.50
N ALA A 303 16.76 -1.68 -2.09
CA ALA A 303 15.50 -1.55 -1.39
C ALA A 303 15.48 -2.41 -0.12
N PRO A 304 14.76 -1.95 0.92
CA PRO A 304 14.59 -2.73 2.14
C PRO A 304 14.03 -4.11 1.86
N ASP A 305 14.53 -5.12 2.55
CA ASP A 305 14.01 -6.47 2.46
C ASP A 305 12.53 -6.50 2.86
N GLN A 306 11.73 -7.15 2.04
CA GLN A 306 10.33 -7.40 2.39
C GLN A 306 10.21 -8.72 3.15
N SER A 307 9.72 -8.64 4.37
CA SER A 307 9.52 -9.81 5.24
C SER A 307 8.72 -10.92 4.57
N GLU A 308 7.73 -10.53 3.78
CA GLU A 308 6.83 -11.44 3.07
C GLU A 308 7.56 -12.21 1.96
N LEU A 309 8.50 -11.56 1.24
CA LEU A 309 9.32 -12.23 0.25
C LEU A 309 10.27 -13.24 0.90
N VAL A 310 10.96 -12.82 1.96
CA VAL A 310 11.86 -13.71 2.72
C VAL A 310 11.10 -14.93 3.24
N ALA A 311 9.92 -14.70 3.83
CA ALA A 311 9.07 -15.78 4.33
C ALA A 311 8.59 -16.71 3.19
N ALA A 312 8.18 -16.17 2.07
CA ALA A 312 7.70 -16.95 0.93
C ALA A 312 8.81 -17.83 0.34
N LEU A 313 10.02 -17.29 0.14
CA LEU A 313 11.17 -18.05 -0.37
C LEU A 313 11.54 -19.20 0.58
N LYS A 314 11.59 -18.92 1.89
CA LYS A 314 11.90 -19.95 2.88
C LYS A 314 10.83 -21.03 2.96
N ASN A 315 9.55 -20.64 3.00
CA ASN A 315 8.43 -21.56 3.15
C ASN A 315 8.12 -22.37 1.89
N CYS A 316 8.31 -21.78 0.69
CA CYS A 316 8.00 -22.44 -0.57
C CYS A 316 9.17 -23.29 -1.10
N PHE A 317 10.40 -22.86 -0.86
CA PHE A 317 11.58 -23.42 -1.54
C PHE A 317 12.74 -23.74 -0.59
N GLY A 318 12.63 -23.43 0.71
CA GLY A 318 13.72 -23.61 1.68
C GLY A 318 14.90 -22.65 1.45
N ILE A 319 14.72 -21.61 0.65
CA ILE A 319 15.79 -20.65 0.33
C ILE A 319 15.91 -19.64 1.48
N ASP A 320 17.12 -19.56 2.04
CA ASP A 320 17.51 -18.64 3.14
C ASP A 320 18.84 -17.95 2.75
N ASP A 321 18.92 -17.48 1.49
CA ASP A 321 20.08 -16.83 0.87
C ASP A 321 19.73 -15.34 0.65
N GLU A 322 20.39 -14.45 1.42
CA GLU A 322 20.15 -13.01 1.36
C GLU A 322 20.56 -12.39 0.03
N ASP A 323 21.69 -12.80 -0.55
CA ASP A 323 22.19 -12.24 -1.81
C ASP A 323 21.28 -12.64 -2.98
N PHE A 324 20.81 -13.87 -2.99
CA PHE A 324 19.82 -14.31 -3.97
C PHE A 324 18.50 -13.54 -3.78
N THR A 325 18.03 -13.41 -2.53
CA THR A 325 16.80 -12.68 -2.22
C THR A 325 16.86 -11.23 -2.71
N ARG A 326 17.97 -10.53 -2.51
CA ARG A 326 18.17 -9.15 -2.98
C ARG A 326 18.22 -9.07 -4.51
N ARG A 327 18.92 -10.01 -5.18
CA ARG A 327 18.93 -10.07 -6.65
C ARG A 327 17.55 -10.29 -7.22
N LEU A 328 16.81 -11.25 -6.68
CA LEU A 328 15.43 -11.53 -7.08
C LEU A 328 14.52 -10.32 -6.83
N GLN A 329 14.63 -9.71 -5.65
CA GLN A 329 13.85 -8.52 -5.29
C GLN A 329 14.08 -7.37 -6.29
N ARG A 330 15.33 -7.09 -6.68
CA ARG A 330 15.63 -6.07 -7.70
C ARG A 330 14.94 -6.36 -9.03
N ARG A 331 15.07 -7.59 -9.55
CA ARG A 331 14.44 -8.00 -10.82
C ARG A 331 12.91 -7.89 -10.76
N LEU A 332 12.29 -8.35 -9.70
CA LEU A 332 10.83 -8.27 -9.55
C LEU A 332 10.33 -6.82 -9.43
N ARG A 333 11.10 -5.95 -8.77
CA ARG A 333 10.76 -4.53 -8.64
C ARG A 333 10.91 -3.79 -9.97
N SER A 334 11.95 -4.07 -10.75
CA SER A 334 12.15 -3.43 -12.06
C SER A 334 11.01 -3.74 -13.04
N LEU A 335 10.33 -4.87 -12.88
CA LEU A 335 9.11 -5.23 -13.62
C LEU A 335 7.82 -4.77 -12.94
N CYS A 336 7.90 -4.20 -11.73
CA CYS A 336 6.78 -3.76 -10.91
C CYS A 336 5.83 -4.92 -10.54
N LEU A 337 6.37 -5.98 -9.95
CA LEU A 337 5.65 -7.19 -9.54
C LEU A 337 5.39 -7.23 -8.03
N VAL A 338 4.32 -7.92 -7.61
CA VAL A 338 4.06 -8.26 -6.20
C VAL A 338 4.99 -9.39 -5.78
N LEU A 339 5.98 -9.07 -4.95
CA LEU A 339 7.11 -9.95 -4.66
C LEU A 339 6.72 -11.32 -4.06
N PRO A 340 5.94 -11.40 -2.97
CA PRO A 340 5.61 -12.68 -2.37
C PRO A 340 4.65 -13.51 -3.24
N GLU A 341 3.80 -12.86 -4.03
CA GLU A 341 2.88 -13.55 -4.94
C GLU A 341 3.61 -14.17 -6.13
N PHE A 342 4.72 -13.56 -6.59
CA PHE A 342 5.59 -14.21 -7.57
C PHE A 342 6.09 -15.56 -7.06
N VAL A 343 6.52 -15.65 -5.80
CA VAL A 343 7.05 -16.89 -5.22
C VAL A 343 5.96 -17.97 -5.15
N THR A 344 4.75 -17.61 -4.78
CA THR A 344 3.62 -18.57 -4.74
C THR A 344 3.18 -19.00 -6.15
N ALA A 345 3.15 -18.08 -7.10
CA ALA A 345 2.87 -18.39 -8.51
C ALA A 345 3.95 -19.30 -9.11
N ALA A 346 5.23 -18.99 -8.86
CA ALA A 346 6.35 -19.84 -9.30
C ALA A 346 6.25 -21.25 -8.73
N ARG A 347 5.91 -21.39 -7.44
CA ARG A 347 5.68 -22.69 -6.80
C ARG A 347 4.55 -23.47 -7.50
N SER A 348 3.45 -22.80 -7.79
CA SER A 348 2.32 -23.41 -8.49
C SER A 348 2.70 -23.82 -9.92
N TYR A 349 3.47 -22.99 -10.61
CA TYR A 349 3.95 -23.28 -11.95
C TYR A 349 4.89 -24.50 -11.97
N PHE A 350 5.87 -24.57 -11.06
CA PHE A 350 6.77 -25.72 -10.95
C PHE A 350 5.99 -27.00 -10.66
N ALA A 351 5.04 -26.95 -9.74
CA ALA A 351 4.19 -28.09 -9.43
C ALA A 351 3.33 -28.53 -10.62
N ALA A 352 2.74 -27.59 -11.36
CA ALA A 352 1.93 -27.88 -12.54
C ALA A 352 2.71 -28.53 -13.67
N LYS A 353 3.98 -28.15 -13.81
CA LYS A 353 4.89 -28.63 -14.87
C LYS A 353 5.77 -29.81 -14.46
N GLY A 354 5.72 -30.23 -13.20
CA GLY A 354 6.60 -31.28 -12.68
C GLY A 354 8.10 -30.90 -12.69
N LEU A 355 8.39 -29.58 -12.57
CA LEU A 355 9.76 -29.06 -12.60
C LEU A 355 10.32 -28.93 -11.19
N ALA A 356 11.61 -29.20 -11.05
CA ALA A 356 12.31 -28.99 -9.79
C ALA A 356 12.63 -27.49 -9.59
N PRO A 357 12.26 -26.89 -8.44
CA PRO A 357 12.61 -25.50 -8.16
C PRO A 357 14.10 -25.35 -7.85
N SER A 358 14.69 -24.26 -8.32
CA SER A 358 16.05 -23.84 -7.98
C SER A 358 16.18 -22.32 -8.11
N GLN A 359 17.24 -21.74 -7.53
CA GLN A 359 17.50 -20.30 -7.68
C GLN A 359 17.63 -19.87 -9.14
N PRO A 360 18.42 -20.56 -10.02
CA PRO A 360 18.46 -20.22 -11.44
C PRO A 360 17.11 -20.38 -12.13
N ALA A 361 16.32 -21.41 -11.80
CA ALA A 361 15.00 -21.60 -12.38
C ALA A 361 14.03 -20.46 -12.00
N LEU A 362 14.09 -19.94 -10.77
CA LEU A 362 13.31 -18.78 -10.35
C LEU A 362 13.66 -17.52 -11.16
N LEU A 363 14.94 -17.27 -11.40
CA LEU A 363 15.38 -16.15 -12.24
C LEU A 363 14.92 -16.34 -13.69
N ALA A 364 15.01 -17.55 -14.24
CA ALA A 364 14.51 -17.85 -15.59
C ALA A 364 12.99 -17.58 -15.72
N LEU A 365 12.20 -17.81 -14.67
CA LEU A 365 10.78 -17.43 -14.69
C LEU A 365 10.57 -15.90 -14.73
N VAL A 366 11.44 -15.12 -14.10
CA VAL A 366 11.42 -13.65 -14.23
C VAL A 366 11.72 -13.24 -15.68
N ASP A 367 12.69 -13.88 -16.33
CA ASP A 367 13.01 -13.63 -17.74
C ASP A 367 11.82 -13.99 -18.67
N GLU A 368 11.05 -15.03 -18.34
CA GLU A 368 9.84 -15.38 -19.09
C GLU A 368 8.74 -14.31 -18.94
N ILE A 369 8.57 -13.74 -17.72
CA ILE A 369 7.65 -12.63 -17.48
C ILE A 369 8.08 -11.40 -18.29
N GLU A 370 9.34 -11.04 -18.22
CA GLU A 370 9.92 -9.90 -18.94
C GLU A 370 9.67 -9.97 -20.44
N ARG A 371 9.88 -11.14 -21.04
CA ARG A 371 9.59 -11.38 -22.46
C ARG A 371 8.10 -11.45 -22.81
N GLY A 372 7.20 -11.48 -21.84
CA GLY A 372 5.77 -11.67 -22.06
C GLY A 372 5.42 -12.99 -22.75
N SER A 373 6.27 -14.01 -22.60
CA SER A 373 6.08 -15.33 -23.19
C SER A 373 4.82 -16.03 -22.66
N LYS A 374 4.41 -17.13 -23.29
CA LYS A 374 3.28 -17.94 -22.78
C LYS A 374 3.49 -18.38 -21.33
N ALA A 375 4.71 -18.80 -20.97
CA ALA A 375 5.07 -19.17 -19.60
C ALA A 375 5.01 -17.94 -18.68
N GLY A 376 5.59 -16.82 -19.10
CA GLY A 376 5.60 -15.57 -18.35
C GLY A 376 4.19 -15.02 -18.09
N ARG A 377 3.32 -15.03 -19.10
CA ARG A 377 1.91 -14.62 -18.94
C ARG A 377 1.14 -15.54 -17.99
N LEU A 378 1.42 -16.85 -18.05
CA LEU A 378 0.81 -17.81 -17.15
C LEU A 378 1.26 -17.59 -15.70
N ILE A 379 2.54 -17.34 -15.45
CA ILE A 379 3.05 -17.00 -14.12
C ILE A 379 2.49 -15.64 -13.67
N GLY A 380 2.46 -14.66 -14.58
CA GLY A 380 1.88 -13.33 -14.38
C GLY A 380 0.38 -13.33 -14.06
N SER A 381 -0.34 -14.43 -14.33
CA SER A 381 -1.76 -14.60 -13.96
C SER A 381 -1.98 -15.03 -12.52
N ARG A 382 -0.92 -15.11 -11.69
CA ARG A 382 -0.92 -15.58 -10.30
C ARG A 382 -1.26 -17.07 -10.16
N THR A 383 -1.37 -17.53 -8.92
CA THR A 383 -1.73 -18.92 -8.60
C THR A 383 -3.10 -19.30 -9.15
N GLU A 384 -4.06 -18.38 -9.14
CA GLU A 384 -5.42 -18.58 -9.61
C GLU A 384 -5.47 -18.86 -11.12
N GLY A 385 -4.73 -18.07 -11.92
CA GLY A 385 -4.65 -18.27 -13.36
C GLY A 385 -3.92 -19.57 -13.73
N ILE A 386 -2.88 -19.94 -12.96
CA ILE A 386 -2.21 -21.24 -13.14
C ILE A 386 -3.15 -22.38 -12.80
N ALA A 387 -3.91 -22.30 -11.70
CA ALA A 387 -4.89 -23.32 -11.34
C ALA A 387 -5.99 -23.47 -12.39
N ALA A 388 -6.47 -22.36 -12.94
CA ALA A 388 -7.44 -22.37 -14.04
C ALA A 388 -6.90 -23.01 -15.33
N ALA A 389 -5.61 -22.83 -15.63
CA ALA A 389 -4.96 -23.46 -16.79
C ALA A 389 -4.70 -24.96 -16.64
N PHE A 390 -4.68 -25.47 -15.39
CA PHE A 390 -4.42 -26.87 -15.06
C PHE A 390 -5.46 -27.41 -14.04
N PRO A 391 -6.76 -27.42 -14.34
CA PRO A 391 -7.82 -27.67 -13.37
C PRO A 391 -7.76 -29.08 -12.73
N ASP A 392 -7.23 -30.05 -13.45
CA ASP A 392 -7.15 -31.46 -13.02
C ASP A 392 -5.77 -31.86 -12.46
N ASN A 393 -4.86 -30.89 -12.27
CA ASN A 393 -3.52 -31.21 -11.80
C ASN A 393 -3.52 -31.54 -10.29
N PRO A 394 -3.18 -32.80 -9.88
CA PRO A 394 -3.26 -33.21 -8.49
C PRO A 394 -2.22 -32.51 -7.59
N ALA A 395 -1.09 -32.08 -8.16
CA ALA A 395 -0.08 -31.36 -7.40
C ALA A 395 -0.57 -29.95 -7.02
N LEU A 396 -1.33 -29.28 -7.88
CA LEU A 396 -1.94 -27.98 -7.59
C LEU A 396 -3.04 -28.11 -6.53
N ARG A 397 -3.91 -29.13 -6.63
CA ARG A 397 -4.95 -29.38 -5.62
C ARG A 397 -4.35 -29.53 -4.23
N LYS A 398 -3.25 -30.28 -4.08
CA LYS A 398 -2.53 -30.41 -2.82
C LYS A 398 -1.94 -29.09 -2.28
N LEU A 399 -1.66 -28.12 -3.16
CA LEU A 399 -1.16 -26.80 -2.75
C LEU A 399 -2.28 -25.88 -2.27
N THR A 400 -3.46 -25.98 -2.89
CA THR A 400 -4.65 -25.18 -2.56
C THR A 400 -5.41 -25.74 -1.34
N ASP A 401 -5.37 -27.06 -1.14
CA ASP A 401 -6.05 -27.75 -0.03
C ASP A 401 -5.31 -27.62 1.32
N ARG A 402 -4.17 -26.97 1.35
CA ARG A 402 -3.57 -26.62 2.65
C ARG A 402 -4.48 -25.60 3.33
N PRO A 403 -4.99 -25.91 4.55
CA PRO A 403 -5.75 -24.93 5.29
C PRO A 403 -4.92 -23.65 5.33
N ALA A 404 -5.51 -22.54 4.93
CA ALA A 404 -4.94 -21.25 5.25
C ALA A 404 -4.53 -21.34 6.72
N ILE A 405 -3.39 -20.74 7.11
CA ILE A 405 -2.98 -20.66 8.52
C ILE A 405 -4.02 -19.75 9.19
N THR A 406 -5.19 -20.27 9.40
CA THR A 406 -6.37 -19.57 9.89
C THR A 406 -6.95 -20.34 11.05
N ASP A 407 -6.20 -20.42 12.11
CA ASP A 407 -6.83 -20.48 13.41
C ASP A 407 -7.05 -19.05 13.92
N GLU A 408 -7.72 -18.23 13.10
CA GLU A 408 -8.18 -16.90 13.52
C GLU A 408 -9.14 -17.02 14.71
N LYS A 409 -9.82 -18.14 14.85
CA LYS A 409 -10.73 -18.44 15.97
C LYS A 409 -10.06 -18.71 17.32
N SER A 410 -8.74 -18.91 17.33
CA SER A 410 -8.00 -19.24 18.57
C SER A 410 -7.38 -18.02 19.27
N PHE A 411 -7.43 -16.83 18.67
CA PHE A 411 -6.85 -15.62 19.26
C PHE A 411 -7.91 -14.78 19.95
N THR A 412 -7.76 -14.61 21.26
CA THR A 412 -8.54 -13.63 22.01
C THR A 412 -7.77 -12.33 22.06
N VAL A 413 -8.18 -11.34 21.28
CA VAL A 413 -7.67 -9.98 21.34
C VAL A 413 -8.41 -9.26 22.46
N LYS A 414 -7.71 -8.54 23.30
CA LYS A 414 -8.32 -7.61 24.27
C LYS A 414 -8.12 -6.19 23.81
N MET A 415 -9.22 -5.45 23.74
CA MET A 415 -9.23 -4.05 23.37
C MET A 415 -9.54 -3.21 24.60
N ASP A 416 -8.64 -2.28 24.93
CA ASP A 416 -8.82 -1.34 26.04
C ASP A 416 -9.56 -0.08 25.52
N LEU A 417 -10.84 -0.27 25.17
CA LEU A 417 -11.74 0.77 24.67
C LEU A 417 -13.06 0.75 25.43
N ALA A 418 -13.28 1.75 26.26
CA ALA A 418 -14.44 1.88 27.13
C ALA A 418 -15.39 2.98 26.62
N TYR A 419 -15.93 2.81 25.41
CA TYR A 419 -16.98 3.67 24.88
C TYR A 419 -18.34 3.01 25.07
N GLU A 420 -19.30 3.73 25.66
CA GLU A 420 -20.68 3.24 25.84
C GLU A 420 -21.34 2.90 24.50
N GLU A 421 -21.07 3.71 23.45
CA GLU A 421 -21.60 3.55 22.09
C GLU A 421 -21.09 2.28 21.39
N LEU A 422 -20.02 1.66 21.91
CA LEU A 422 -19.43 0.45 21.36
C LEU A 422 -19.73 -0.79 22.22
N THR A 423 -20.60 -0.66 23.24
CA THR A 423 -20.98 -1.79 24.10
C THR A 423 -21.59 -2.92 23.26
N GLY A 424 -21.10 -4.14 23.48
CA GLY A 424 -21.56 -5.34 22.76
C GLY A 424 -20.86 -5.60 21.40
N VAL A 425 -19.96 -4.71 20.96
CA VAL A 425 -19.09 -4.99 19.80
C VAL A 425 -17.91 -5.83 20.26
N ASP A 426 -17.63 -6.95 19.59
CA ASP A 426 -16.50 -7.80 19.94
C ASP A 426 -15.15 -7.13 19.61
N ASP A 427 -14.14 -7.51 20.38
CA ASP A 427 -12.79 -6.90 20.30
C ASP A 427 -12.13 -7.04 18.92
N MET A 428 -12.39 -8.12 18.21
CA MET A 428 -11.86 -8.35 16.87
C MET A 428 -12.45 -7.36 15.88
N THR A 429 -13.76 -7.18 15.93
CA THR A 429 -14.48 -6.17 15.13
C THR A 429 -14.00 -4.76 15.46
N LEU A 430 -13.81 -4.44 16.74
CA LEU A 430 -13.25 -3.15 17.17
C LEU A 430 -11.83 -2.93 16.61
N MET A 431 -10.99 -3.93 16.64
CA MET A 431 -9.65 -3.85 16.07
C MET A 431 -9.69 -3.56 14.57
N TYR A 432 -10.56 -4.23 13.82
CA TYR A 432 -10.73 -3.98 12.40
C TYR A 432 -11.20 -2.56 12.11
N ARG A 433 -12.18 -2.09 12.85
CA ARG A 433 -12.68 -0.70 12.70
C ARG A 433 -11.58 0.31 12.97
N GLN A 434 -10.73 0.10 13.98
CA GLN A 434 -9.60 0.99 14.27
C GLN A 434 -8.54 0.98 13.15
N ILE A 435 -8.27 -0.17 12.54
CA ILE A 435 -7.39 -0.25 11.37
C ILE A 435 -7.95 0.61 10.22
N PHE A 436 -9.26 0.57 10.00
CA PHE A 436 -9.91 1.44 9.01
C PHE A 436 -9.85 2.92 9.36
N VAL A 437 -9.96 3.28 10.66
CA VAL A 437 -9.70 4.66 11.09
C VAL A 437 -8.32 5.11 10.64
N LEU A 438 -7.27 4.30 10.87
CA LEU A 438 -5.92 4.66 10.44
C LEU A 438 -5.82 4.82 8.92
N GLU A 439 -6.44 3.94 8.13
CA GLU A 439 -6.46 4.06 6.66
C GLU A 439 -7.19 5.32 6.19
N ASN A 440 -8.36 5.61 6.74
CA ASN A 440 -9.12 6.81 6.40
C ASN A 440 -8.36 8.10 6.74
N LEU A 441 -7.63 8.13 7.84
CA LEU A 441 -6.79 9.26 8.24
C LEU A 441 -5.46 9.32 7.47
N GLY A 442 -5.07 8.25 6.79
CA GLY A 442 -3.81 8.14 6.05
C GLY A 442 -2.60 7.81 6.92
N ILE A 443 -2.83 7.28 8.12
CA ILE A 443 -1.77 6.91 9.05
C ILE A 443 -1.18 5.55 8.67
N CYS A 444 0.14 5.43 8.82
CA CYS A 444 0.87 4.21 8.53
C CYS A 444 0.35 3.04 9.38
N MET A 445 0.08 1.91 8.73
CA MET A 445 -0.41 0.70 9.40
C MET A 445 0.58 0.15 10.46
N PHE A 446 1.88 0.40 10.33
CA PHE A 446 2.84 0.01 11.37
C PHE A 446 2.66 0.82 12.67
N ALA A 447 2.03 1.98 12.62
CA ALA A 447 1.65 2.70 13.84
C ALA A 447 0.52 1.99 14.63
N ALA A 448 -0.16 1.02 14.03
CA ALA A 448 -1.22 0.26 14.69
C ALA A 448 -0.74 -0.44 15.97
N PHE A 449 0.52 -0.85 16.05
CA PHE A 449 1.09 -1.40 17.29
C PHE A 449 1.02 -0.44 18.48
N ALA A 450 1.02 0.85 18.23
CA ALA A 450 0.93 1.89 19.25
C ALA A 450 -0.48 2.47 19.40
N LEU A 451 -1.29 2.42 18.33
CA LEU A 451 -2.53 3.21 18.25
C LEU A 451 -3.80 2.37 18.41
N VAL A 452 -3.74 1.11 18.01
CA VAL A 452 -4.87 0.19 18.17
C VAL A 452 -4.96 -0.27 19.62
N SER A 453 -6.17 -0.39 20.16
CA SER A 453 -6.41 -0.76 21.57
C SER A 453 -5.97 0.28 22.62
N SER A 454 -5.93 1.55 22.25
CA SER A 454 -5.54 2.62 23.18
C SER A 454 -6.57 3.77 23.14
N MET A 455 -7.27 3.98 24.25
CA MET A 455 -8.19 5.12 24.43
C MET A 455 -7.47 6.45 24.19
N GLU A 456 -6.26 6.64 24.78
CA GLU A 456 -5.46 7.84 24.58
C GLU A 456 -5.20 8.09 23.09
N ALA A 457 -4.81 7.05 22.34
CA ALA A 457 -4.52 7.16 20.92
C ALA A 457 -5.75 7.57 20.11
N VAL A 458 -6.87 6.90 20.34
CA VAL A 458 -8.12 7.16 19.58
C VAL A 458 -8.64 8.57 19.84
N GLU A 459 -8.55 9.06 21.08
CA GLU A 459 -8.93 10.44 21.41
C GLU A 459 -7.96 11.47 20.83
N LEU A 460 -6.66 11.17 20.76
CA LEU A 460 -5.70 12.03 20.03
C LEU A 460 -6.04 12.11 18.53
N LEU A 461 -6.43 10.99 17.92
CA LEU A 461 -6.86 10.95 16.52
C LEU A 461 -8.14 11.78 16.32
N ALA A 462 -9.12 11.65 17.22
CA ALA A 462 -10.36 12.44 17.18
C ALA A 462 -10.07 13.95 17.36
N ARG A 463 -9.15 14.31 18.26
CA ARG A 463 -8.71 15.71 18.46
C ARG A 463 -8.03 16.27 17.21
N LEU A 464 -7.14 15.50 16.57
CA LEU A 464 -6.53 15.89 15.28
C LEU A 464 -7.60 16.05 14.19
N PHE A 465 -8.59 15.16 14.15
CA PHE A 465 -9.70 15.26 13.20
C PHE A 465 -10.47 16.58 13.39
N ARG A 466 -10.84 16.93 14.64
CA ARG A 466 -11.51 18.20 14.96
C ARG A 466 -10.66 19.41 14.55
N CYS A 467 -9.38 19.39 14.89
CA CYS A 467 -8.45 20.45 14.51
C CYS A 467 -8.31 20.61 13.00
N LYS A 468 -8.36 19.50 12.24
CA LYS A 468 -8.31 19.54 10.77
C LYS A 468 -9.61 20.11 10.18
N THR A 469 -10.76 19.63 10.64
CA THR A 469 -12.05 19.86 9.97
C THR A 469 -12.88 20.99 10.58
N GLY A 470 -12.65 21.34 11.85
CA GLY A 470 -13.52 22.25 12.62
C GLY A 470 -14.80 21.60 13.15
N LEU A 471 -15.00 20.30 12.95
CA LEU A 471 -16.17 19.55 13.44
C LEU A 471 -15.99 19.20 14.93
N SER A 472 -16.64 19.93 15.82
CA SER A 472 -16.44 19.83 17.28
C SER A 472 -16.98 18.54 17.92
N GLY A 473 -18.03 17.93 17.35
CA GLY A 473 -18.71 16.76 17.93
C GLY A 473 -18.06 15.40 17.65
N VAL A 474 -16.88 15.35 17.01
CA VAL A 474 -16.22 14.08 16.67
C VAL A 474 -15.43 13.55 17.87
N THR A 475 -15.76 12.34 18.31
CA THR A 475 -15.09 11.58 19.37
C THR A 475 -14.35 10.36 18.78
N GLY A 476 -13.60 9.64 19.61
CA GLY A 476 -13.01 8.37 19.20
C GLY A 476 -14.06 7.34 18.77
N ALA A 477 -15.18 7.26 19.51
CA ALA A 477 -16.30 6.40 19.13
C ALA A 477 -16.89 6.77 17.77
N THR A 478 -17.01 8.08 17.45
CA THR A 478 -17.47 8.56 16.14
C THR A 478 -16.55 8.06 15.01
N LEU A 479 -15.23 8.16 15.18
CA LEU A 479 -14.28 7.68 14.17
C LEU A 479 -14.39 6.17 13.93
N ILE A 480 -14.63 5.40 14.99
CA ILE A 480 -14.81 3.93 14.91
C ILE A 480 -16.15 3.60 14.22
N ALA A 481 -17.20 4.38 14.48
CA ALA A 481 -18.50 4.24 13.82
C ALA A 481 -18.41 4.61 12.32
N ASP A 482 -17.70 5.67 11.97
CA ASP A 482 -17.45 6.04 10.56
C ASP A 482 -16.70 4.93 9.82
N ALA A 483 -15.71 4.30 10.46
CA ALA A 483 -15.02 3.15 9.89
C ALA A 483 -15.96 1.96 9.68
N ALA A 484 -16.89 1.70 10.59
CA ALA A 484 -17.92 0.67 10.43
C ALA A 484 -18.84 0.96 9.24
N ASN A 485 -19.25 2.24 9.06
CA ASN A 485 -20.06 2.67 7.92
C ASN A 485 -19.31 2.48 6.58
N CYS A 486 -18.00 2.77 6.54
CA CYS A 486 -17.18 2.52 5.35
C CYS A 486 -17.11 1.03 5.01
N LEU A 487 -16.90 0.15 6.00
CA LEU A 487 -16.92 -1.30 5.82
C LEU A 487 -18.26 -1.81 5.32
N ALA A 488 -19.36 -1.29 5.87
CA ALA A 488 -20.70 -1.64 5.45
C ALA A 488 -20.98 -1.20 4.00
N ALA A 489 -20.54 0.00 3.61
CA ALA A 489 -20.67 0.50 2.24
C ALA A 489 -19.86 -0.35 1.24
N GLU A 490 -18.63 -0.75 1.59
CA GLU A 490 -17.81 -1.64 0.78
C GLU A 490 -18.48 -3.01 0.59
N SER A 491 -19.00 -3.59 1.67
CA SER A 491 -19.73 -4.85 1.64
C SER A 491 -21.03 -4.75 0.84
N ALA A 492 -21.79 -3.66 0.98
CA ALA A 492 -23.02 -3.42 0.22
C ALA A 492 -22.73 -3.29 -1.28
N TYR A 493 -21.66 -2.59 -1.65
CA TYR A 493 -21.26 -2.46 -3.07
C TYR A 493 -20.86 -3.82 -3.67
N THR A 494 -20.10 -4.64 -2.96
CA THR A 494 -19.71 -5.98 -3.44
C THR A 494 -20.93 -6.90 -3.53
N ALA A 495 -21.84 -6.85 -2.58
CA ALA A 495 -23.10 -7.61 -2.62
C ALA A 495 -24.00 -7.19 -3.80
N ALA A 496 -24.15 -5.88 -4.06
CA ALA A 496 -24.88 -5.36 -5.22
C ALA A 496 -24.29 -5.81 -6.56
N ASN A 497 -22.99 -6.10 -6.59
CA ASN A 497 -22.30 -6.68 -7.73
C ASN A 497 -22.41 -8.22 -7.80
N GLY A 498 -23.11 -8.88 -6.87
CA GLY A 498 -23.36 -10.32 -6.89
C GLY A 498 -22.33 -11.16 -6.12
N ALA A 499 -21.57 -10.55 -5.20
CA ALA A 499 -20.70 -11.33 -4.31
C ALA A 499 -21.54 -12.24 -3.39
N ALA A 500 -21.18 -13.52 -3.31
CA ALA A 500 -21.90 -14.51 -2.50
C ALA A 500 -21.73 -14.31 -0.98
N ALA A 501 -20.67 -13.62 -0.57
CA ALA A 501 -20.39 -13.28 0.83
C ALA A 501 -19.74 -11.89 0.92
N PRO A 502 -19.92 -11.17 2.04
CA PRO A 502 -19.23 -9.91 2.27
C PRO A 502 -17.72 -10.11 2.15
N GLN A 503 -17.08 -9.32 1.31
CA GLN A 503 -15.63 -9.30 1.20
C GLN A 503 -15.09 -8.17 2.08
N THR A 504 -14.31 -8.52 3.10
CA THR A 504 -13.57 -7.55 3.89
C THR A 504 -12.12 -7.52 3.43
N ASN A 505 -11.72 -6.42 2.80
CA ASN A 505 -10.33 -6.21 2.37
C ASN A 505 -9.47 -5.76 3.55
N ILE A 506 -9.18 -6.68 4.45
CA ILE A 506 -8.38 -6.42 5.64
C ILE A 506 -6.90 -6.62 5.29
N PRO A 507 -6.02 -5.69 5.71
CA PRO A 507 -4.60 -5.82 5.46
C PRO A 507 -4.03 -7.13 5.99
N SER A 508 -3.24 -7.83 5.20
CA SER A 508 -2.66 -9.14 5.55
C SER A 508 -1.81 -9.12 6.84
N PHE A 509 -1.23 -7.97 7.18
CA PHE A 509 -0.43 -7.83 8.39
C PHE A 509 -1.27 -7.84 9.69
N THR A 510 -2.58 -7.77 9.59
CA THR A 510 -3.52 -7.85 10.72
C THR A 510 -3.31 -9.10 11.56
N LYS A 511 -2.90 -10.22 10.93
CA LYS A 511 -2.52 -11.46 11.63
C LYS A 511 -1.36 -11.26 12.60
N VAL A 512 -0.43 -10.36 12.29
CA VAL A 512 0.67 -9.99 13.18
C VAL A 512 0.16 -9.20 14.37
N LEU A 513 -0.79 -8.29 14.13
CA LEU A 513 -1.44 -7.50 15.18
C LEU A 513 -2.23 -8.40 16.13
N TYR A 514 -2.97 -9.41 15.62
CA TYR A 514 -3.66 -10.36 16.48
C TYR A 514 -2.72 -11.02 17.46
N ARG A 515 -1.59 -11.55 16.97
CA ARG A 515 -0.60 -12.18 17.85
C ARG A 515 0.01 -11.20 18.84
N TYR A 516 0.19 -9.94 18.44
CA TYR A 516 0.72 -8.92 19.34
C TYR A 516 -0.27 -8.56 20.46
N PHE A 517 -1.56 -8.37 20.15
CA PHE A 517 -2.58 -7.99 21.14
C PHE A 517 -3.20 -9.18 21.89
N SER A 518 -2.93 -10.41 21.50
CA SER A 518 -3.38 -11.63 22.21
C SER A 518 -2.49 -12.02 23.39
N ARG A 519 -1.54 -11.19 23.80
CA ARG A 519 -0.59 -11.47 24.89
C ARG A 519 -1.22 -11.40 26.27
#